data_185321664a802b39147791cace60ad1c
#
_entry.id   185321664a802b39147791cace60ad1c
#
_cell.length_a   1.000
_cell.length_b   1.000
_cell.length_c   1.000
_cell.angle_alpha   90.00
_cell.angle_beta   90.00
_cell.angle_gamma   90.00
#
_symmetry.space_group_name_H-M   'P 1'
#
loop_
_entity.id
_entity.type
_entity.pdbx_description
1 polymer ?
#
loop_
_entity_poly.entity_id
_entity_poly.type
_entity_poly.pdbx_seq_one_letter_code
_entity_poly.pdbx_strand_id
1 'polypeptide(L)'
;MVAGAAALAPHTHSRMQRAQVKEHTQPLMRRALGTAAVALALILPSTAQAKELTDAQRFAAEAWRATDKLYYERTFGGADWFRARSDLLQQATDADSARGAVDSLLRKLGDPYTRYVAPEKYEALVSATLGDAAVVAGAGVQVVDGDNGKVVVVDVEPGAPADKAGLRAGDEIQQVGSTSVKDAASTAQKLRGEEGSLVKVLYVRDGKESTADISRAVVPLSTVRRDQSTIRIKAFQLDTATKVKENVEKVSGPLILDLRGNPGGSLEGGVETARLFLPKGAKITTVTAANGQPFAYDAVEDGAFSGRKLTVLVNKQTASAAEVLTAALQDNKAASVVGTDSRTYGKGVIQTVQPLGDPPGAEGAVAVTVARYATPSGGDLNGKGVAPDKVVACGAA
;
A
#
# COMPACT_ATOMS: atom_id res chain seq x y z
N MET A 1 -7.59 -5.16 3.61
CA MET A 1 -7.11 -4.33 2.48
C MET A 1 -5.62 -4.12 2.63
N VAL A 2 -4.81 -4.81 1.85
CA VAL A 2 -3.35 -4.63 1.83
C VAL A 2 -3.02 -3.98 0.50
N ALA A 3 -2.78 -2.66 0.53
CA ALA A 3 -2.34 -1.92 -0.66
C ALA A 3 -0.84 -2.12 -0.86
N GLY A 4 -0.43 -2.35 -2.10
CA GLY A 4 0.91 -2.68 -2.51
C GLY A 4 2.00 -1.73 -1.98
N ALA A 5 3.06 -2.31 -1.46
CA ALA A 5 4.29 -1.61 -1.14
C ALA A 5 5.04 -1.32 -2.44
N ALA A 6 5.09 -0.06 -2.86
CA ALA A 6 6.05 0.35 -3.87
C ALA A 6 7.41 0.51 -3.19
N ALA A 7 8.29 -0.46 -3.39
CA ALA A 7 9.70 -0.34 -3.01
C ALA A 7 10.38 0.64 -3.96
N LEU A 8 10.78 1.80 -3.46
CA LEU A 8 11.76 2.65 -4.13
C LEU A 8 13.13 1.98 -4.01
N ALA A 9 13.58 1.29 -5.05
CA ALA A 9 14.94 0.83 -5.18
C ALA A 9 15.86 2.05 -5.45
N PRO A 10 17.02 2.18 -4.79
CA PRO A 10 17.96 3.22 -5.12
C PRO A 10 18.70 2.85 -6.42
N HIS A 11 18.49 3.63 -7.46
CA HIS A 11 19.34 3.58 -8.67
C HIS A 11 20.75 4.01 -8.31
N THR A 12 21.64 3.03 -8.36
CA THR A 12 23.09 3.27 -8.37
C THR A 12 23.48 3.86 -9.73
N HIS A 13 23.89 5.10 -9.74
CA HIS A 13 24.69 5.63 -10.84
C HIS A 13 25.97 6.26 -10.32
N SER A 14 27.00 5.82 -10.95
CA SER A 14 28.22 6.53 -11.32
C SER A 14 29.46 6.28 -10.50
N ARG A 15 30.34 5.47 -11.11
CA ARG A 15 31.80 5.58 -11.01
C ARG A 15 32.20 7.01 -11.26
N MET A 16 32.90 7.65 -10.33
CA MET A 16 33.98 8.57 -10.72
C MET A 16 34.99 8.76 -9.59
N GLN A 17 36.22 8.40 -9.95
CA GLN A 17 37.49 9.00 -9.60
C GLN A 17 37.96 9.05 -8.15
N ARG A 18 38.81 8.09 -7.84
CA ARG A 18 39.85 8.21 -6.81
C ARG A 18 40.81 9.33 -7.19
N ALA A 19 40.82 10.40 -6.42
CA ALA A 19 41.95 11.34 -6.40
C ALA A 19 42.77 11.08 -5.14
N GLN A 20 44.00 10.68 -5.37
CA GLN A 20 45.04 10.57 -4.38
C GLN A 20 45.37 11.96 -3.83
N VAL A 21 45.38 12.13 -2.52
CA VAL A 21 46.11 13.24 -1.86
C VAL A 21 47.24 12.63 -1.08
N LYS A 22 48.45 13.01 -1.50
CA LYS A 22 49.72 12.64 -0.93
C LYS A 22 49.89 13.20 0.49
N GLU A 23 50.44 12.34 1.33
CA GLU A 23 51.05 12.71 2.59
C GLU A 23 52.16 13.74 2.39
N HIS A 24 52.15 14.75 3.21
CA HIS A 24 53.34 15.56 3.48
C HIS A 24 53.62 15.49 4.98
N THR A 25 54.62 14.66 5.28
CA THR A 25 55.34 14.67 6.54
C THR A 25 56.34 15.82 6.55
N GLN A 26 56.42 16.56 7.62
CA GLN A 26 57.69 17.07 8.14
C GLN A 26 57.63 17.33 9.64
N PRO A 27 58.77 17.15 10.35
CA PRO A 27 58.85 17.04 11.80
C PRO A 27 59.50 18.26 12.46
N LEU A 28 59.73 18.16 13.79
CA LEU A 28 60.49 18.99 14.72
C LEU A 28 59.61 19.95 15.57
N MET A 29 59.57 19.78 16.88
CA MET A 29 60.62 20.11 17.84
C MET A 29 60.34 19.51 19.23
N ARG A 30 61.32 18.76 19.70
CA ARG A 30 61.47 18.42 21.12
C ARG A 30 61.81 19.68 21.92
N ARG A 31 61.10 19.92 23.04
CA ARG A 31 61.69 20.54 24.22
C ARG A 31 61.11 19.88 25.46
N ALA A 32 62.01 19.30 26.19
CA ALA A 32 61.85 18.76 27.51
C ALA A 32 61.66 19.90 28.55
N LEU A 33 60.85 19.65 29.54
CA LEU A 33 61.05 20.16 30.91
C LEU A 33 60.02 19.53 31.88
N GLY A 34 60.54 18.84 32.85
CA GLY A 34 60.09 18.98 34.25
C GLY A 34 59.04 17.98 34.73
N THR A 35 59.53 16.91 35.34
CA THR A 35 58.84 16.05 36.28
C THR A 35 58.07 16.77 37.36
N ALA A 36 56.76 16.55 37.43
CA ALA A 36 55.98 16.58 38.65
C ALA A 36 54.86 15.52 38.53
N ALA A 37 55.12 14.33 39.10
CA ALA A 37 54.14 13.26 39.19
C ALA A 37 53.15 13.66 40.29
N VAL A 38 51.99 14.24 39.88
CA VAL A 38 50.78 14.25 40.69
C VAL A 38 49.97 13.05 40.24
N ALA A 39 50.02 12.00 41.04
CA ALA A 39 49.10 10.86 40.87
C ALA A 39 47.66 11.31 41.19
N LEU A 40 46.96 11.85 40.18
CA LEU A 40 45.54 12.02 40.24
C LEU A 40 44.92 10.64 39.94
N ALA A 41 44.53 9.93 40.99
CA ALA A 41 43.73 8.73 40.88
C ALA A 41 42.41 9.17 40.25
N LEU A 42 42.30 9.05 38.92
CA LEU A 42 41.03 9.07 38.19
C LEU A 42 40.24 7.86 38.68
N ILE A 43 39.33 8.06 39.62
CA ILE A 43 38.22 7.18 39.85
C ILE A 43 37.41 7.21 38.55
N LEU A 44 37.79 6.33 37.62
CA LEU A 44 36.93 6.04 36.48
C LEU A 44 35.61 5.49 37.07
N PRO A 45 34.47 6.14 36.78
CA PRO A 45 33.22 5.55 37.19
C PRO A 45 33.20 4.17 36.56
N SER A 46 32.92 3.16 37.40
CA SER A 46 32.61 1.80 36.95
C SER A 46 31.86 1.85 35.64
N THR A 47 32.43 1.27 34.61
CA THR A 47 31.72 1.11 33.34
C THR A 47 30.39 0.41 33.66
N ALA A 48 29.32 1.20 33.73
CA ALA A 48 27.99 0.64 33.81
C ALA A 48 27.88 -0.26 32.57
N GLN A 49 27.97 -1.55 32.82
CA GLN A 49 27.86 -2.56 31.78
C GLN A 49 26.49 -2.31 31.15
N ALA A 50 26.45 -1.84 29.93
CA ALA A 50 25.21 -1.57 29.24
C ALA A 50 24.41 -2.87 29.27
N LYS A 51 23.30 -2.88 29.98
CA LYS A 51 22.45 -4.06 30.09
C LYS A 51 22.04 -4.45 28.66
N GLU A 52 22.40 -5.63 28.22
CA GLU A 52 21.98 -6.13 26.93
C GLU A 52 20.45 -6.17 26.85
N LEU A 53 19.92 -5.75 25.71
CA LEU A 53 18.48 -5.81 25.46
C LEU A 53 18.06 -7.29 25.34
N THR A 54 16.92 -7.64 25.91
CA THR A 54 16.26 -8.93 25.65
C THR A 54 15.79 -8.99 24.21
N ASP A 55 15.42 -10.20 23.72
CA ASP A 55 14.86 -10.36 22.37
C ASP A 55 13.62 -9.50 22.16
N ALA A 56 12.71 -9.48 23.14
CA ALA A 56 11.53 -8.64 23.15
C ALA A 56 11.87 -7.13 23.04
N GLN A 57 12.88 -6.70 23.78
CA GLN A 57 13.36 -5.32 23.71
C GLN A 57 14.08 -5.00 22.40
N ARG A 58 14.82 -5.97 21.81
CA ARG A 58 15.44 -5.81 20.47
C ARG A 58 14.39 -5.62 19.40
N PHE A 59 13.38 -6.48 19.36
CA PHE A 59 12.23 -6.35 18.47
C PHE A 59 11.56 -4.97 18.59
N ALA A 60 11.23 -4.55 19.82
CA ALA A 60 10.59 -3.27 20.07
C ALA A 60 11.47 -2.08 19.64
N ALA A 61 12.78 -2.15 19.93
CA ALA A 61 13.75 -1.13 19.50
C ALA A 61 13.89 -1.06 17.98
N GLU A 62 13.83 -2.18 17.29
CA GLU A 62 13.89 -2.26 15.83
C GLU A 62 12.65 -1.63 15.20
N ALA A 63 11.45 -1.97 15.68
CA ALA A 63 10.20 -1.38 15.21
C ALA A 63 10.18 0.15 15.43
N TRP A 64 10.64 0.63 16.61
CA TRP A 64 10.80 2.06 16.87
C TRP A 64 11.76 2.71 15.87
N ARG A 65 12.96 2.11 15.66
CA ARG A 65 13.99 2.64 14.76
C ARG A 65 13.52 2.69 13.31
N ALA A 66 12.83 1.64 12.86
CA ALA A 66 12.25 1.60 11.53
C ALA A 66 11.26 2.76 11.33
N THR A 67 10.38 2.96 12.30
CA THR A 67 9.41 4.05 12.28
C THR A 67 10.09 5.41 12.37
N ASP A 68 11.02 5.60 13.28
CA ASP A 68 11.80 6.85 13.42
C ASP A 68 12.48 7.25 12.11
N LYS A 69 13.09 6.29 11.43
CA LYS A 69 13.81 6.53 10.17
C LYS A 69 12.88 6.87 9.01
N LEU A 70 11.72 6.24 8.95
CA LEU A 70 10.89 6.17 7.73
C LEU A 70 9.65 7.05 7.79
N TYR A 71 9.11 7.32 8.98
CA TYR A 71 7.85 8.05 9.11
C TYR A 71 7.96 9.48 8.57
N TYR A 72 7.05 9.86 7.68
CA TYR A 72 7.12 11.11 6.91
C TYR A 72 6.90 12.36 7.78
N GLU A 73 6.04 12.26 8.80
CA GLU A 73 5.66 13.39 9.65
C GLU A 73 6.58 13.43 10.88
N ARG A 74 7.51 14.41 10.91
CA ARG A 74 8.63 14.47 11.86
C ARG A 74 8.28 15.01 13.24
N THR A 75 7.04 15.45 13.47
CA THR A 75 6.54 15.77 14.81
C THR A 75 5.95 14.54 15.52
N PHE A 76 5.83 13.40 14.82
CA PHE A 76 5.31 12.13 15.33
C PHE A 76 3.95 12.28 16.02
N GLY A 77 3.04 13.08 15.42
CA GLY A 77 1.75 13.38 16.01
C GLY A 77 1.81 14.21 17.29
N GLY A 78 2.93 14.92 17.52
CA GLY A 78 3.18 15.70 18.74
C GLY A 78 3.66 14.87 19.94
N ALA A 79 3.96 13.57 19.74
CA ALA A 79 4.48 12.70 20.79
C ALA A 79 5.96 13.00 21.07
N ASP A 80 6.35 12.95 22.36
CA ASP A 80 7.77 12.85 22.72
C ASP A 80 8.30 11.48 22.31
N TRP A 81 8.78 11.42 21.05
CA TRP A 81 9.16 10.18 20.38
C TRP A 81 10.33 9.45 21.03
N PHE A 82 11.29 10.19 21.59
CA PHE A 82 12.44 9.62 22.29
C PHE A 82 12.04 9.06 23.66
N ARG A 83 11.18 9.76 24.41
CA ARG A 83 10.62 9.26 25.65
C ARG A 83 9.76 8.02 25.40
N ALA A 84 8.94 8.05 24.35
CA ALA A 84 8.11 6.91 23.95
C ALA A 84 8.94 5.63 23.69
N ARG A 85 10.18 5.76 23.19
CA ARG A 85 11.11 4.64 23.07
C ARG A 85 11.48 4.02 24.42
N SER A 86 11.75 4.86 25.42
CA SER A 86 12.10 4.37 26.77
C SER A 86 10.94 3.62 27.40
N ASP A 87 9.73 4.17 27.30
CA ASP A 87 8.49 3.55 27.78
C ASP A 87 8.23 2.21 27.08
N LEU A 88 8.44 2.17 25.74
CA LEU A 88 8.32 0.98 24.91
C LEU A 88 9.24 -0.14 25.40
N LEU A 89 10.52 0.14 25.65
CA LEU A 89 11.50 -0.85 26.12
C LEU A 89 11.19 -1.36 27.53
N GLN A 90 10.60 -0.55 28.40
CA GLN A 90 10.15 -0.97 29.72
C GLN A 90 8.94 -1.92 29.65
N GLN A 91 8.04 -1.71 28.68
CA GLN A 91 6.85 -2.54 28.48
C GLN A 91 7.17 -3.87 27.77
N ALA A 92 8.25 -3.94 27.01
CA ALA A 92 8.65 -5.12 26.23
C ALA A 92 9.35 -6.16 27.15
N THR A 93 8.59 -6.90 27.93
CA THR A 93 9.08 -7.91 28.85
C THR A 93 9.16 -9.31 28.22
N ASP A 94 8.27 -9.59 27.28
CA ASP A 94 8.14 -10.81 26.50
C ASP A 94 7.62 -10.49 25.08
N ALA A 95 7.48 -11.50 24.22
CA ALA A 95 7.09 -11.29 22.82
C ALA A 95 5.70 -10.65 22.67
N ASP A 96 4.71 -11.05 23.48
CA ASP A 96 3.34 -10.54 23.36
C ASP A 96 3.22 -9.12 23.89
N SER A 97 3.83 -8.85 25.04
CA SER A 97 3.89 -7.47 25.58
C SER A 97 4.64 -6.54 24.67
N ALA A 98 5.73 -6.99 24.01
CA ALA A 98 6.48 -6.19 23.04
C ALA A 98 5.63 -5.83 21.81
N ARG A 99 4.88 -6.79 21.23
CA ARG A 99 3.95 -6.54 20.12
C ARG A 99 2.85 -5.55 20.52
N GLY A 100 2.24 -5.75 21.69
CA GLY A 100 1.23 -4.82 22.21
C GLY A 100 1.76 -3.41 22.46
N ALA A 101 3.00 -3.30 22.96
CA ALA A 101 3.66 -2.02 23.18
C ALA A 101 4.00 -1.32 21.87
N VAL A 102 4.47 -2.06 20.84
CA VAL A 102 4.71 -1.52 19.48
C VAL A 102 3.40 -1.01 18.89
N ASP A 103 2.31 -1.78 18.92
CA ASP A 103 1.01 -1.33 18.43
C ASP A 103 0.52 -0.06 19.16
N SER A 104 0.73 0.02 20.46
CA SER A 104 0.36 1.18 21.28
C SER A 104 1.20 2.41 20.93
N LEU A 105 2.49 2.22 20.65
CA LEU A 105 3.39 3.26 20.18
C LEU A 105 2.94 3.82 18.83
N LEU A 106 2.68 2.93 17.86
CA LEU A 106 2.31 3.35 16.50
C LEU A 106 0.96 4.09 16.46
N ARG A 107 0.01 3.70 17.33
CA ARG A 107 -1.26 4.45 17.47
C ARG A 107 -1.10 5.89 17.93
N LYS A 108 -0.01 6.23 18.68
CA LYS A 108 0.27 7.61 19.10
C LYS A 108 0.55 8.56 17.93
N LEU A 109 0.93 8.03 16.77
CA LEU A 109 1.15 8.81 15.56
C LEU A 109 -0.15 9.41 14.98
N GLY A 110 -1.33 8.91 15.39
CA GLY A 110 -2.61 9.34 14.81
C GLY A 110 -2.79 8.95 13.34
N ASP A 111 -1.91 8.11 12.80
CA ASP A 111 -1.92 7.63 11.44
C ASP A 111 -2.47 6.19 11.38
N PRO A 112 -3.66 5.95 10.81
CA PRO A 112 -4.25 4.62 10.76
C PRO A 112 -3.53 3.66 9.82
N TYR A 113 -2.60 4.16 9.02
CA TYR A 113 -1.87 3.38 8.02
C TYR A 113 -0.54 2.85 8.55
N THR A 114 0.11 3.56 9.49
CA THR A 114 1.33 3.09 10.15
C THR A 114 0.97 2.07 11.22
N ARG A 115 1.38 0.80 11.02
CA ARG A 115 1.00 -0.32 11.88
C ARG A 115 2.00 -1.46 11.86
N TYR A 116 1.96 -2.28 12.89
CA TYR A 116 2.64 -3.57 12.88
C TYR A 116 1.92 -4.58 11.96
N VAL A 117 2.68 -5.41 11.28
CA VAL A 117 2.22 -6.48 10.39
C VAL A 117 2.81 -7.79 10.91
N ALA A 118 1.95 -8.68 11.40
CA ALA A 118 2.38 -9.98 11.93
C ALA A 118 3.08 -10.84 10.86
N PRO A 119 3.97 -11.78 11.25
CA PRO A 119 4.77 -12.58 10.31
C PRO A 119 3.94 -13.22 9.20
N GLU A 120 2.83 -13.88 9.53
CA GLU A 120 1.98 -14.58 8.56
C GLU A 120 1.36 -13.60 7.54
N LYS A 121 1.03 -12.39 7.98
CA LYS A 121 0.50 -11.32 7.10
C LYS A 121 1.61 -10.72 6.26
N TYR A 122 2.82 -10.62 6.79
CA TYR A 122 3.98 -10.14 6.05
C TYR A 122 4.38 -11.12 4.94
N GLU A 123 4.46 -12.43 5.24
CA GLU A 123 4.71 -13.47 4.24
C GLU A 123 3.68 -13.46 3.11
N ALA A 124 2.39 -13.36 3.46
CA ALA A 124 1.32 -13.24 2.47
C ALA A 124 1.47 -11.98 1.59
N LEU A 125 1.92 -10.86 2.19
CA LEU A 125 2.18 -9.61 1.46
C LEU A 125 3.35 -9.75 0.50
N VAL A 126 4.46 -10.32 0.94
CA VAL A 126 5.66 -10.57 0.12
C VAL A 126 5.33 -11.50 -1.04
N SER A 127 4.67 -12.62 -0.77
CA SER A 127 4.24 -13.58 -1.79
C SER A 127 3.34 -12.92 -2.85
N ALA A 128 2.40 -12.07 -2.42
CA ALA A 128 1.54 -11.33 -3.33
C ALA A 128 2.29 -10.29 -4.17
N THR A 129 3.39 -9.72 -3.65
CA THR A 129 4.17 -8.67 -4.32
C THR A 129 5.18 -9.24 -5.31
N LEU A 130 5.83 -10.35 -4.96
CA LEU A 130 6.86 -10.97 -5.80
C LEU A 130 6.27 -11.80 -6.97
N GLY A 131 4.96 -11.97 -7.00
CA GLY A 131 4.34 -12.84 -8.01
C GLY A 131 4.59 -14.33 -7.73
N ASP A 132 5.37 -14.64 -6.68
CA ASP A 132 5.53 -15.96 -6.06
C ASP A 132 4.35 -16.30 -5.14
N ALA A 133 3.27 -15.54 -5.21
CA ALA A 133 2.03 -16.02 -4.66
C ALA A 133 1.90 -17.43 -5.21
N ALA A 134 2.20 -18.42 -4.38
CA ALA A 134 1.88 -19.80 -4.65
C ALA A 134 0.52 -19.73 -5.30
N VAL A 135 0.42 -20.25 -6.53
CA VAL A 135 -0.78 -20.07 -7.37
C VAL A 135 -1.92 -20.63 -6.56
N VAL A 136 -2.49 -19.78 -5.71
CA VAL A 136 -3.48 -20.20 -4.73
C VAL A 136 -4.77 -20.35 -5.50
N ALA A 137 -5.18 -21.58 -5.66
CA ALA A 137 -6.47 -21.86 -6.22
C ALA A 137 -7.54 -21.20 -5.33
N GLY A 138 -8.58 -20.69 -5.96
CA GLY A 138 -9.65 -19.99 -5.28
C GLY A 138 -10.94 -19.97 -6.07
N ALA A 139 -11.90 -19.19 -5.57
CA ALA A 139 -13.20 -19.04 -6.21
C ALA A 139 -13.19 -18.09 -7.41
N GLY A 140 -12.23 -17.15 -7.50
CA GLY A 140 -12.20 -16.12 -8.55
C GLY A 140 -13.20 -14.99 -8.33
N VAL A 141 -13.38 -14.58 -7.07
CA VAL A 141 -14.22 -13.43 -6.70
C VAL A 141 -13.42 -12.40 -5.92
N GLN A 142 -13.80 -11.13 -6.06
CA GLN A 142 -13.38 -10.04 -5.20
C GLN A 142 -14.51 -9.68 -4.26
N VAL A 143 -14.21 -9.63 -2.96
CA VAL A 143 -15.16 -9.27 -1.92
C VAL A 143 -14.67 -8.04 -1.15
N VAL A 144 -15.60 -7.25 -0.65
CA VAL A 144 -15.34 -6.06 0.17
C VAL A 144 -16.26 -6.05 1.39
N ASP A 145 -15.84 -5.30 2.41
CA ASP A 145 -16.73 -4.98 3.51
C ASP A 145 -17.75 -3.94 3.02
N GLY A 146 -19.01 -4.32 3.06
CA GLY A 146 -20.17 -3.49 2.76
C GLY A 146 -20.70 -2.80 4.01
N ASP A 147 -21.84 -2.13 3.87
CA ASP A 147 -22.50 -1.47 4.99
C ASP A 147 -23.05 -2.50 5.99
N ASN A 148 -23.10 -2.14 7.28
CA ASN A 148 -23.63 -2.96 8.37
C ASN A 148 -22.94 -4.32 8.58
N GLY A 149 -21.63 -4.39 8.32
CA GLY A 149 -20.84 -5.61 8.53
C GLY A 149 -21.10 -6.73 7.53
N LYS A 150 -21.73 -6.41 6.40
CA LYS A 150 -21.95 -7.34 5.29
C LYS A 150 -20.69 -7.54 4.48
N VAL A 151 -20.52 -8.72 3.87
CA VAL A 151 -19.45 -8.99 2.91
C VAL A 151 -20.08 -9.11 1.53
N VAL A 152 -19.70 -8.23 0.61
CA VAL A 152 -20.32 -8.13 -0.71
C VAL A 152 -19.34 -8.48 -1.81
N VAL A 153 -19.80 -9.28 -2.79
CA VAL A 153 -19.08 -9.56 -4.03
C VAL A 153 -19.10 -8.31 -4.90
N VAL A 154 -17.94 -7.77 -5.25
CA VAL A 154 -17.81 -6.61 -6.16
C VAL A 154 -17.36 -6.99 -7.55
N ASP A 155 -16.73 -8.14 -7.70
CA ASP A 155 -16.33 -8.66 -9.02
C ASP A 155 -16.21 -10.17 -9.00
N VAL A 156 -16.53 -10.79 -10.15
CA VAL A 156 -16.36 -12.21 -10.41
C VAL A 156 -15.56 -12.36 -11.70
N GLU A 157 -14.47 -13.14 -11.66
CA GLU A 157 -13.65 -13.37 -12.84
C GLU A 157 -14.40 -14.28 -13.82
N PRO A 158 -14.62 -13.87 -15.08
CA PRO A 158 -15.29 -14.67 -16.07
C PRO A 158 -14.62 -16.02 -16.29
N GLY A 159 -15.42 -17.08 -16.31
CA GLY A 159 -14.94 -18.45 -16.46
C GLY A 159 -14.28 -19.04 -15.21
N ALA A 160 -14.14 -18.25 -14.14
CA ALA A 160 -13.66 -18.73 -12.86
C ALA A 160 -14.67 -19.65 -12.15
N PRO A 161 -14.25 -20.40 -11.10
CA PRO A 161 -15.12 -21.30 -10.36
C PRO A 161 -16.41 -20.66 -9.85
N ALA A 162 -16.33 -19.44 -9.31
CA ALA A 162 -17.51 -18.75 -8.78
C ALA A 162 -18.47 -18.27 -9.88
N ASP A 163 -17.95 -17.85 -11.04
CA ASP A 163 -18.76 -17.50 -12.21
C ASP A 163 -19.54 -18.73 -12.71
N LYS A 164 -18.85 -19.86 -12.83
CA LYS A 164 -19.47 -21.15 -13.21
C LYS A 164 -20.51 -21.63 -12.20
N ALA A 165 -20.31 -21.31 -10.91
CA ALA A 165 -21.26 -21.60 -9.83
C ALA A 165 -22.38 -20.56 -9.71
N GLY A 166 -22.39 -19.52 -10.56
CA GLY A 166 -23.46 -18.53 -10.67
C GLY A 166 -23.39 -17.36 -9.69
N LEU A 167 -22.27 -17.15 -8.97
CA LEU A 167 -22.05 -15.93 -8.19
C LEU A 167 -21.93 -14.71 -9.10
N ARG A 168 -22.36 -13.56 -8.61
CA ARG A 168 -22.34 -12.28 -9.35
C ARG A 168 -21.96 -11.12 -8.43
N ALA A 169 -21.51 -10.03 -9.02
CA ALA A 169 -21.37 -8.76 -8.30
C ALA A 169 -22.73 -8.34 -7.70
N GLY A 170 -22.69 -7.87 -6.46
CA GLY A 170 -23.88 -7.53 -5.65
C GLY A 170 -24.33 -8.64 -4.71
N ASP A 171 -23.86 -9.86 -4.83
CA ASP A 171 -24.16 -10.95 -3.90
C ASP A 171 -23.59 -10.64 -2.51
N GLU A 172 -24.39 -10.82 -1.47
CA GLU A 172 -23.97 -10.72 -0.08
C GLU A 172 -23.61 -12.11 0.44
N ILE A 173 -22.32 -12.35 0.72
CA ILE A 173 -21.86 -13.62 1.28
C ILE A 173 -22.17 -13.67 2.77
N GLN A 174 -22.85 -14.73 3.21
CA GLN A 174 -23.18 -14.95 4.61
C GLN A 174 -22.32 -16.06 5.24
N GLN A 175 -21.95 -17.09 4.44
CA GLN A 175 -21.21 -18.24 4.95
C GLN A 175 -20.30 -18.82 3.86
N VAL A 176 -19.12 -19.27 4.30
CA VAL A 176 -18.16 -20.02 3.47
C VAL A 176 -17.79 -21.32 4.20
N GLY A 177 -18.12 -22.47 3.58
CA GLY A 177 -18.08 -23.78 4.23
C GLY A 177 -19.08 -23.83 5.39
N SER A 178 -18.61 -24.17 6.58
CA SER A 178 -19.40 -24.21 7.82
C SER A 178 -19.30 -22.93 8.65
N THR A 179 -18.61 -21.88 8.14
CA THR A 179 -18.26 -20.70 8.94
C THR A 179 -18.97 -19.46 8.41
N SER A 180 -19.69 -18.75 9.29
CA SER A 180 -20.24 -17.43 8.98
C SER A 180 -19.12 -16.42 8.70
N VAL A 181 -19.36 -15.51 7.77
CA VAL A 181 -18.40 -14.44 7.42
C VAL A 181 -18.40 -13.34 8.48
N LYS A 182 -17.24 -12.72 8.70
CA LYS A 182 -17.06 -11.60 9.64
C LYS A 182 -16.63 -10.33 8.92
N ASP A 183 -15.76 -10.49 7.92
CA ASP A 183 -15.14 -9.43 7.14
C ASP A 183 -14.66 -9.98 5.79
N ALA A 184 -14.40 -9.07 4.86
CA ALA A 184 -13.97 -9.41 3.52
C ALA A 184 -12.61 -10.15 3.48
N ALA A 185 -11.68 -9.79 4.37
CA ALA A 185 -10.34 -10.38 4.38
C ALA A 185 -10.38 -11.85 4.78
N SER A 186 -11.06 -12.19 5.89
CA SER A 186 -11.24 -13.59 6.34
C SER A 186 -12.09 -14.39 5.35
N THR A 187 -13.07 -13.77 4.71
CA THR A 187 -13.89 -14.39 3.67
C THR A 187 -13.05 -14.73 2.44
N ALA A 188 -12.24 -13.80 1.94
CA ALA A 188 -11.34 -14.04 0.82
C ALA A 188 -10.33 -15.17 1.13
N GLN A 189 -9.84 -15.25 2.36
CA GLN A 189 -8.96 -16.35 2.78
C GLN A 189 -9.66 -17.70 2.71
N LYS A 190 -10.91 -17.81 3.16
CA LYS A 190 -11.69 -19.05 3.12
C LYS A 190 -12.12 -19.48 1.70
N LEU A 191 -12.25 -18.52 0.79
CA LEU A 191 -12.54 -18.77 -0.63
C LEU A 191 -11.31 -19.31 -1.39
N ARG A 192 -10.10 -19.16 -0.84
CA ARG A 192 -8.87 -19.81 -1.31
C ARG A 192 -8.74 -21.20 -0.70
N GLY A 193 -7.89 -22.04 -1.30
CA GLY A 193 -7.60 -23.39 -0.80
C GLY A 193 -6.92 -24.23 -1.87
N GLU A 194 -6.82 -25.53 -1.64
CA GLU A 194 -6.23 -26.46 -2.60
C GLU A 194 -7.02 -26.52 -3.90
N GLU A 195 -6.33 -26.64 -5.02
CA GLU A 195 -6.96 -26.82 -6.33
C GLU A 195 -7.84 -28.08 -6.34
N GLY A 196 -9.02 -27.96 -6.94
CA GLY A 196 -10.02 -29.03 -6.98
C GLY A 196 -10.82 -29.20 -5.68
N SER A 197 -10.44 -28.57 -4.57
CA SER A 197 -11.22 -28.67 -3.32
C SER A 197 -12.54 -27.91 -3.45
N LEU A 198 -13.59 -28.49 -2.85
CA LEU A 198 -14.94 -27.91 -2.87
C LEU A 198 -15.18 -26.98 -1.68
N VAL A 199 -15.86 -25.88 -1.94
CA VAL A 199 -16.38 -24.99 -0.88
C VAL A 199 -17.82 -24.59 -1.21
N LYS A 200 -18.71 -24.73 -0.25
CA LYS A 200 -20.08 -24.25 -0.34
C LYS A 200 -20.13 -22.78 0.15
N VAL A 201 -20.80 -21.93 -0.61
CA VAL A 201 -21.00 -20.51 -0.26
C VAL A 201 -22.49 -20.26 -0.13
N LEU A 202 -22.93 -19.77 1.04
CA LEU A 202 -24.28 -19.26 1.25
C LEU A 202 -24.23 -17.74 0.98
N TYR A 203 -25.13 -17.26 0.13
CA TYR A 203 -25.22 -15.86 -0.25
C TYR A 203 -26.66 -15.40 -0.39
N VAL A 204 -26.86 -14.09 -0.28
CA VAL A 204 -28.16 -13.44 -0.52
C VAL A 204 -28.07 -12.60 -1.80
N ARG A 205 -29.04 -12.77 -2.68
CA ARG A 205 -29.27 -11.95 -3.88
C ARG A 205 -30.73 -11.51 -3.92
N ASP A 206 -30.99 -10.22 -4.07
CA ASP A 206 -32.35 -9.65 -4.11
C ASP A 206 -33.23 -10.10 -2.92
N GLY A 207 -32.63 -10.20 -1.75
CA GLY A 207 -33.29 -10.62 -0.52
C GLY A 207 -33.57 -12.13 -0.40
N LYS A 208 -33.11 -12.95 -1.36
CA LYS A 208 -33.29 -14.42 -1.34
C LYS A 208 -31.96 -15.12 -1.06
N GLU A 209 -31.98 -16.06 -0.13
CA GLU A 209 -30.85 -16.94 0.15
C GLU A 209 -30.66 -17.96 -0.98
N SER A 210 -29.41 -18.21 -1.32
CA SER A 210 -29.00 -19.22 -2.32
C SER A 210 -27.66 -19.80 -1.93
N THR A 211 -27.33 -20.96 -2.48
CA THR A 211 -26.03 -21.62 -2.27
C THR A 211 -25.33 -21.84 -3.59
N ALA A 212 -24.01 -21.74 -3.57
CA ALA A 212 -23.12 -22.08 -4.68
C ALA A 212 -22.07 -23.08 -4.21
N ASP A 213 -21.93 -24.20 -4.93
CA ASP A 213 -20.87 -25.17 -4.72
C ASP A 213 -19.71 -24.84 -5.68
N ILE A 214 -18.58 -24.44 -5.13
CA ILE A 214 -17.44 -23.91 -5.88
C ILE A 214 -16.28 -24.89 -5.81
N SER A 215 -15.85 -25.44 -6.94
CA SER A 215 -14.60 -26.21 -7.05
C SER A 215 -13.47 -25.23 -7.31
N ARG A 216 -12.58 -25.05 -6.31
CA ARG A 216 -11.46 -24.11 -6.41
C ARG A 216 -10.54 -24.45 -7.55
N ALA A 217 -10.09 -23.47 -8.29
CA ALA A 217 -9.12 -23.63 -9.36
C ALA A 217 -8.11 -22.50 -9.33
N VAL A 218 -6.98 -22.72 -9.99
CA VAL A 218 -6.03 -21.65 -10.32
C VAL A 218 -6.73 -20.64 -11.21
N VAL A 219 -6.96 -19.43 -10.69
CA VAL A 219 -7.59 -18.36 -11.44
C VAL A 219 -6.53 -17.34 -11.81
N PRO A 220 -6.22 -17.13 -13.10
CA PRO A 220 -5.37 -16.03 -13.52
C PRO A 220 -6.07 -14.71 -13.19
N LEU A 221 -5.55 -13.98 -12.23
CA LEU A 221 -6.11 -12.68 -11.85
C LEU A 221 -5.71 -11.63 -12.88
N SER A 222 -6.60 -11.35 -13.83
CA SER A 222 -6.40 -10.20 -14.71
C SER A 222 -6.69 -8.92 -13.97
N THR A 223 -5.67 -8.07 -13.80
CA THR A 223 -5.83 -6.75 -13.17
C THR A 223 -6.45 -5.71 -14.10
N VAL A 224 -6.41 -5.95 -15.40
CA VAL A 224 -7.04 -5.11 -16.43
C VAL A 224 -7.89 -5.98 -17.35
N ARG A 225 -9.15 -5.63 -17.49
CA ARG A 225 -10.10 -6.34 -18.34
C ARG A 225 -10.87 -5.37 -19.23
N ARG A 226 -11.13 -5.75 -20.47
CA ARG A 226 -11.99 -5.01 -21.39
C ARG A 226 -13.33 -5.71 -21.55
N ASP A 227 -14.38 -4.91 -21.48
CA ASP A 227 -15.72 -5.33 -21.88
C ASP A 227 -16.28 -4.21 -22.79
N GLN A 228 -16.45 -4.50 -24.08
CA GLN A 228 -16.81 -3.52 -25.11
C GLN A 228 -15.92 -2.26 -25.03
N SER A 229 -16.48 -1.12 -24.67
CA SER A 229 -15.80 0.19 -24.49
C SER A 229 -15.36 0.46 -23.04
N THR A 230 -15.59 -0.47 -22.13
CA THR A 230 -15.20 -0.34 -20.73
C THR A 230 -13.89 -1.08 -20.46
N ILE A 231 -12.93 -0.38 -19.90
CA ILE A 231 -11.69 -0.94 -19.37
C ILE A 231 -11.78 -0.92 -17.87
N ARG A 232 -11.93 -2.09 -17.25
CA ARG A 232 -11.94 -2.24 -15.80
C ARG A 232 -10.52 -2.47 -15.31
N ILE A 233 -10.07 -1.64 -14.37
CA ILE A 233 -8.78 -1.79 -13.69
C ILE A 233 -9.08 -2.19 -12.23
N LYS A 234 -8.72 -3.41 -11.84
CA LYS A 234 -9.02 -3.95 -10.50
C LYS A 234 -7.97 -3.56 -9.46
N ALA A 235 -6.71 -3.43 -9.89
CA ALA A 235 -5.60 -2.98 -9.07
C ALA A 235 -4.46 -2.48 -10.00
N PHE A 236 -3.57 -1.65 -9.46
CA PHE A 236 -2.42 -1.14 -10.21
C PHE A 236 -1.17 -1.97 -9.95
N GLN A 237 -0.56 -2.45 -11.03
CA GLN A 237 0.76 -3.09 -11.10
C GLN A 237 1.66 -2.27 -12.02
N LEU A 238 2.96 -2.57 -12.08
CA LEU A 238 3.90 -1.85 -12.95
C LEU A 238 3.53 -1.95 -14.44
N ASP A 239 2.96 -3.05 -14.87
CA ASP A 239 2.54 -3.32 -16.24
C ASP A 239 1.10 -2.86 -16.58
N THR A 240 0.41 -2.22 -15.64
CA THR A 240 -1.01 -1.82 -15.82
C THR A 240 -1.19 -0.88 -17.00
N ALA A 241 -0.31 0.11 -17.17
CA ALA A 241 -0.39 1.05 -18.30
C ALA A 241 -0.28 0.34 -19.66
N THR A 242 0.64 -0.63 -19.78
CA THR A 242 0.78 -1.46 -20.98
C THR A 242 -0.50 -2.23 -21.28
N LYS A 243 -1.05 -2.91 -20.28
CA LYS A 243 -2.32 -3.66 -20.43
C LYS A 243 -3.50 -2.76 -20.77
N VAL A 244 -3.56 -1.55 -20.18
CA VAL A 244 -4.59 -0.54 -20.51
C VAL A 244 -4.44 -0.11 -21.94
N LYS A 245 -3.23 0.24 -22.40
CA LYS A 245 -2.95 0.65 -23.78
C LYS A 245 -3.44 -0.40 -24.79
N GLU A 246 -3.00 -1.65 -24.63
CA GLU A 246 -3.38 -2.77 -25.49
C GLU A 246 -4.91 -2.99 -25.59
N ASN A 247 -5.62 -2.74 -24.49
CA ASN A 247 -7.08 -2.87 -24.48
C ASN A 247 -7.78 -1.65 -25.07
N VAL A 248 -7.27 -0.42 -24.83
CA VAL A 248 -7.83 0.83 -25.37
C VAL A 248 -7.66 0.90 -26.89
N GLU A 249 -6.57 0.38 -27.45
CA GLU A 249 -6.34 0.30 -28.91
C GLU A 249 -7.41 -0.52 -29.64
N LYS A 250 -8.07 -1.43 -28.94
CA LYS A 250 -9.16 -2.28 -29.49
C LYS A 250 -10.55 -1.64 -29.37
N VAL A 251 -10.64 -0.41 -28.85
CA VAL A 251 -11.91 0.29 -28.61
C VAL A 251 -11.98 1.51 -29.55
N SER A 252 -13.06 1.61 -30.33
CA SER A 252 -13.38 2.81 -31.12
C SER A 252 -14.39 3.68 -30.39
N GLY A 253 -14.22 5.01 -30.45
CA GLY A 253 -15.17 5.97 -29.85
C GLY A 253 -14.95 6.25 -28.36
N PRO A 254 -16.01 6.66 -27.64
CA PRO A 254 -15.95 6.97 -26.21
C PRO A 254 -15.47 5.80 -25.38
N LEU A 255 -14.72 6.09 -24.31
CA LEU A 255 -14.09 5.11 -23.46
C LEU A 255 -14.56 5.27 -22.02
N ILE A 256 -14.71 4.16 -21.32
CA ILE A 256 -14.99 4.11 -19.89
C ILE A 256 -13.81 3.43 -19.18
N LEU A 257 -13.23 4.07 -18.16
CA LEU A 257 -12.34 3.43 -17.20
C LEU A 257 -13.13 3.13 -15.92
N ASP A 258 -13.30 1.86 -15.61
CA ASP A 258 -14.00 1.43 -14.40
C ASP A 258 -12.99 1.13 -13.28
N LEU A 259 -12.97 2.03 -12.27
CA LEU A 259 -12.12 1.95 -11.07
C LEU A 259 -12.94 1.62 -9.82
N ARG A 260 -14.19 1.26 -9.95
CA ARG A 260 -15.03 0.88 -8.81
C ARG A 260 -14.47 -0.37 -8.13
N GLY A 261 -14.32 -0.29 -6.80
CA GLY A 261 -13.71 -1.37 -6.00
C GLY A 261 -12.19 -1.51 -6.17
N ASN A 262 -11.51 -0.60 -6.87
CA ASN A 262 -10.06 -0.62 -7.04
C ASN A 262 -9.35 -0.02 -5.79
N PRO A 263 -8.61 -0.81 -4.99
CA PRO A 263 -7.95 -0.33 -3.78
C PRO A 263 -6.64 0.44 -4.05
N GLY A 264 -6.26 0.62 -5.31
CA GLY A 264 -4.99 1.20 -5.71
C GLY A 264 -3.96 0.14 -6.09
N GLY A 265 -2.75 0.29 -5.58
CA GLY A 265 -1.59 -0.56 -5.89
C GLY A 265 -0.36 0.29 -6.19
N SER A 266 0.37 -0.04 -7.25
CA SER A 266 1.56 0.72 -7.67
C SER A 266 1.20 2.16 -8.04
N LEU A 267 1.84 3.13 -7.38
CA LEU A 267 1.73 4.55 -7.76
C LEU A 267 2.25 4.76 -9.19
N GLU A 268 3.38 4.14 -9.54
CA GLU A 268 3.95 4.17 -10.88
C GLU A 268 2.94 3.70 -11.93
N GLY A 269 2.30 2.55 -11.68
CA GLY A 269 1.24 2.03 -12.56
C GLY A 269 0.08 3.00 -12.76
N GLY A 270 -0.32 3.72 -11.70
CA GLY A 270 -1.33 4.77 -11.76
C GLY A 270 -0.88 5.98 -12.58
N VAL A 271 0.35 6.45 -12.33
CA VAL A 271 0.97 7.58 -13.04
C VAL A 271 1.14 7.27 -14.53
N GLU A 272 1.72 6.11 -14.86
CA GLU A 272 1.90 5.71 -16.26
C GLU A 272 0.56 5.53 -16.99
N THR A 273 -0.47 5.05 -16.28
CA THR A 273 -1.82 4.98 -16.86
C THR A 273 -2.39 6.38 -17.11
N ALA A 274 -2.16 7.36 -16.22
CA ALA A 274 -2.59 8.74 -16.43
C ALA A 274 -1.90 9.37 -17.64
N ARG A 275 -0.61 9.11 -17.83
CA ARG A 275 0.19 9.58 -18.99
C ARG A 275 -0.40 9.17 -20.34
N LEU A 276 -1.08 8.02 -20.42
CA LEU A 276 -1.74 7.59 -21.67
C LEU A 276 -2.82 8.55 -22.16
N PHE A 277 -3.43 9.32 -21.27
CA PHE A 277 -4.60 10.17 -21.58
C PHE A 277 -4.34 11.67 -21.45
N LEU A 278 -3.19 12.05 -20.93
CA LEU A 278 -2.88 13.46 -20.64
C LEU A 278 -1.97 14.07 -21.71
N PRO A 279 -2.11 15.35 -22.02
CA PRO A 279 -1.17 16.05 -22.88
C PRO A 279 0.15 16.30 -22.12
N LYS A 280 1.22 16.50 -22.89
CA LYS A 280 2.54 16.87 -22.37
C LYS A 280 2.46 18.06 -21.42
N GLY A 281 3.16 17.97 -20.30
CA GLY A 281 3.22 19.00 -19.26
C GLY A 281 2.05 19.01 -18.28
N ALA A 282 1.03 18.15 -18.48
CA ALA A 282 -0.06 18.01 -17.52
C ALA A 282 0.47 17.41 -16.21
N LYS A 283 0.15 18.05 -15.08
CA LYS A 283 0.52 17.58 -13.77
C LYS A 283 -0.35 16.38 -13.39
N ILE A 284 0.25 15.34 -12.81
CA ILE A 284 -0.45 14.12 -12.38
C ILE A 284 -0.63 14.11 -10.88
N THR A 285 0.45 14.26 -10.13
CA THR A 285 0.44 14.32 -8.67
C THR A 285 1.73 14.92 -8.14
N THR A 286 1.72 15.36 -6.90
CA THR A 286 2.93 15.78 -6.18
C THR A 286 3.10 14.91 -4.95
N VAL A 287 4.28 14.31 -4.79
CA VAL A 287 4.64 13.49 -3.62
C VAL A 287 5.55 14.29 -2.71
N THR A 288 5.22 14.37 -1.42
CA THR A 288 6.04 15.02 -0.40
C THR A 288 6.44 13.99 0.64
N ALA A 289 7.75 13.72 0.75
CA ALA A 289 8.34 12.81 1.74
C ALA A 289 8.79 13.57 3.00
N ALA A 290 9.39 12.85 3.97
CA ALA A 290 9.82 13.37 5.26
C ALA A 290 10.81 14.55 5.18
N ASN A 291 11.57 14.66 4.09
CA ASN A 291 12.49 15.78 3.85
C ASN A 291 11.77 17.10 3.46
N GLY A 292 10.44 17.07 3.32
CA GLY A 292 9.61 18.20 2.93
C GLY A 292 9.77 18.66 1.48
N GLN A 293 10.63 18.01 0.69
CA GLN A 293 10.83 18.36 -0.71
C GLN A 293 9.76 17.70 -1.57
N PRO A 294 8.94 18.49 -2.30
CA PRO A 294 7.94 17.93 -3.19
C PRO A 294 8.60 17.40 -4.47
N PHE A 295 8.14 16.25 -4.92
CA PHE A 295 8.47 15.67 -6.22
C PHE A 295 7.21 15.59 -7.07
N ALA A 296 7.19 16.28 -8.23
CA ALA A 296 6.06 16.27 -9.13
C ALA A 296 6.18 15.15 -10.17
N TYR A 297 5.06 14.48 -10.40
CA TYR A 297 4.86 13.58 -11.53
C TYR A 297 4.04 14.28 -12.58
N ASP A 298 4.61 14.47 -13.78
CA ASP A 298 3.98 15.12 -14.89
C ASP A 298 3.94 14.20 -16.12
N ALA A 299 3.07 14.51 -17.08
CA ALA A 299 3.09 13.89 -18.39
C ALA A 299 4.27 14.45 -19.20
N VAL A 300 5.27 13.61 -19.51
CA VAL A 300 6.53 14.01 -20.15
C VAL A 300 6.39 14.16 -21.67
N GLU A 301 5.35 13.56 -22.25
CA GLU A 301 4.98 13.60 -23.66
C GLU A 301 3.45 13.56 -23.80
N ASP A 302 2.95 13.77 -25.02
CA ASP A 302 1.52 13.63 -25.29
C ASP A 302 1.11 12.17 -25.22
N GLY A 303 0.11 11.88 -24.39
CA GLY A 303 -0.42 10.53 -24.23
C GLY A 303 -1.06 10.02 -25.52
N ALA A 304 -0.87 8.73 -25.81
CA ALA A 304 -1.38 8.08 -27.02
C ALA A 304 -2.91 8.25 -27.22
N PHE A 305 -3.64 8.53 -26.13
CA PHE A 305 -5.10 8.70 -26.14
C PHE A 305 -5.52 10.08 -25.61
N SER A 306 -4.60 11.05 -25.61
CA SER A 306 -4.90 12.43 -25.21
C SER A 306 -6.01 13.02 -26.07
N GLY A 307 -6.95 13.74 -25.43
CA GLY A 307 -8.12 14.33 -26.11
C GLY A 307 -9.26 13.33 -26.40
N ARG A 308 -9.11 12.04 -26.09
CA ARG A 308 -10.17 11.07 -26.27
C ARG A 308 -11.31 11.29 -25.25
N LYS A 309 -12.56 11.19 -25.70
CA LYS A 309 -13.72 11.26 -24.78
C LYS A 309 -13.67 10.11 -23.78
N LEU A 310 -13.48 10.46 -22.51
CA LEU A 310 -13.23 9.51 -21.42
C LEU A 310 -14.20 9.75 -20.26
N THR A 311 -14.75 8.66 -19.71
CA THR A 311 -15.48 8.64 -18.45
C THR A 311 -14.76 7.74 -17.46
N VAL A 312 -14.59 8.19 -16.22
CA VAL A 312 -14.03 7.37 -15.13
C VAL A 312 -15.14 7.04 -14.15
N LEU A 313 -15.35 5.74 -13.89
CA LEU A 313 -16.31 5.27 -12.89
C LEU A 313 -15.58 5.01 -11.58
N VAL A 314 -16.12 5.55 -10.48
CA VAL A 314 -15.54 5.44 -9.14
C VAL A 314 -16.60 5.11 -8.09
N ASN A 315 -16.19 4.65 -6.92
CA ASN A 315 -17.02 4.47 -5.74
C ASN A 315 -16.22 4.66 -4.45
N LYS A 316 -16.84 4.48 -3.29
CA LYS A 316 -16.20 4.63 -1.97
C LYS A 316 -15.04 3.67 -1.72
N GLN A 317 -14.89 2.58 -2.50
CA GLN A 317 -13.78 1.64 -2.42
C GLN A 317 -12.63 2.00 -3.37
N THR A 318 -12.81 2.96 -4.28
CA THR A 318 -11.73 3.49 -5.12
C THR A 318 -10.71 4.21 -4.25
N ALA A 319 -9.44 3.74 -4.22
CA ALA A 319 -8.46 4.22 -3.24
C ALA A 319 -7.04 4.39 -3.81
N SER A 320 -6.22 5.22 -3.15
CA SER A 320 -4.77 5.30 -3.38
C SER A 320 -4.40 5.65 -4.84
N ALA A 321 -3.59 4.83 -5.55
CA ALA A 321 -3.20 5.05 -6.94
C ALA A 321 -4.40 5.24 -7.89
N ALA A 322 -5.56 4.62 -7.59
CA ALA A 322 -6.78 4.84 -8.34
C ALA A 322 -7.34 6.26 -8.13
N GLU A 323 -7.17 6.83 -6.94
CA GLU A 323 -7.54 8.21 -6.65
C GLU A 323 -6.58 9.19 -7.33
N VAL A 324 -5.28 8.86 -7.38
CA VAL A 324 -4.28 9.66 -8.11
C VAL A 324 -4.63 9.72 -9.60
N LEU A 325 -4.91 8.59 -10.24
CA LEU A 325 -5.36 8.55 -11.63
C LEU A 325 -6.65 9.36 -11.84
N THR A 326 -7.64 9.17 -10.97
CA THR A 326 -8.93 9.86 -11.04
C THR A 326 -8.76 11.37 -10.94
N ALA A 327 -8.02 11.85 -9.91
CA ALA A 327 -7.76 13.26 -9.71
C ALA A 327 -6.93 13.87 -10.86
N ALA A 328 -5.93 13.13 -11.38
CA ALA A 328 -5.13 13.57 -12.51
C ALA A 328 -6.00 13.81 -13.75
N LEU A 329 -6.90 12.89 -14.06
CA LEU A 329 -7.77 13.01 -15.23
C LEU A 329 -8.86 14.08 -15.04
N GLN A 330 -9.40 14.22 -13.83
CA GLN A 330 -10.43 15.22 -13.49
C GLN A 330 -9.86 16.64 -13.51
N ASP A 331 -8.79 16.89 -12.77
CA ASP A 331 -8.21 18.23 -12.62
C ASP A 331 -7.70 18.77 -13.97
N ASN A 332 -7.15 17.91 -14.84
CA ASN A 332 -6.74 18.25 -16.19
C ASN A 332 -7.89 18.25 -17.21
N LYS A 333 -9.14 18.01 -16.78
CA LYS A 333 -10.34 17.95 -17.65
C LYS A 333 -10.22 16.94 -18.79
N ALA A 334 -9.42 15.90 -18.59
CA ALA A 334 -9.22 14.82 -19.56
C ALA A 334 -10.34 13.77 -19.49
N ALA A 335 -11.08 13.71 -18.38
CA ALA A 335 -12.21 12.81 -18.20
C ALA A 335 -13.33 13.45 -17.39
N SER A 336 -14.55 12.91 -17.57
CA SER A 336 -15.68 13.13 -16.65
C SER A 336 -15.70 12.01 -15.62
N VAL A 337 -15.74 12.35 -14.34
CA VAL A 337 -15.76 11.39 -13.24
C VAL A 337 -17.19 11.17 -12.76
N VAL A 338 -17.63 9.91 -12.80
CA VAL A 338 -18.99 9.52 -12.37
C VAL A 338 -18.85 8.55 -11.19
N GLY A 339 -19.53 8.84 -10.09
CA GLY A 339 -19.48 8.04 -8.88
C GLY A 339 -20.84 7.45 -8.52
N THR A 340 -20.83 6.31 -7.81
CA THR A 340 -22.00 5.79 -7.10
C THR A 340 -22.07 6.31 -5.67
N ASP A 341 -21.01 6.91 -5.19
CA ASP A 341 -20.87 7.51 -3.86
C ASP A 341 -20.41 8.97 -4.00
N SER A 342 -20.61 9.78 -2.97
CA SER A 342 -20.24 11.20 -2.97
C SER A 342 -18.73 11.44 -3.01
N ARG A 343 -17.93 10.45 -2.62
CA ARG A 343 -16.46 10.52 -2.61
C ARG A 343 -15.84 9.13 -2.73
N THR A 344 -14.59 9.10 -3.18
CA THR A 344 -13.72 7.94 -3.10
C THR A 344 -13.17 7.75 -1.68
N TYR A 345 -12.34 6.73 -1.46
CA TYR A 345 -11.91 6.31 -0.11
C TYR A 345 -11.13 7.37 0.68
N GLY A 346 -10.23 8.10 0.02
CA GLY A 346 -9.40 9.11 0.69
C GLY A 346 -8.09 8.57 1.26
N LYS A 347 -7.37 7.70 0.55
CA LYS A 347 -6.03 7.27 0.94
C LYS A 347 -4.95 8.12 0.25
N GLY A 348 -4.60 9.25 0.86
CA GLY A 348 -3.62 10.22 0.35
C GLY A 348 -2.18 9.98 0.80
N VAL A 349 -1.81 8.75 1.15
CA VAL A 349 -0.48 8.42 1.70
C VAL A 349 0.19 7.26 0.97
N ILE A 350 1.54 7.29 0.99
CA ILE A 350 2.40 6.22 0.49
C ILE A 350 2.98 5.48 1.68
N GLN A 351 2.96 4.15 1.63
CA GLN A 351 3.52 3.30 2.66
C GLN A 351 4.69 2.48 2.12
N THR A 352 5.66 2.22 2.99
CA THR A 352 6.63 1.13 2.83
C THR A 352 6.42 0.10 3.91
N VAL A 353 6.88 -1.12 3.67
CA VAL A 353 6.85 -2.21 4.65
C VAL A 353 8.30 -2.57 4.98
N GLN A 354 8.69 -2.31 6.22
CA GLN A 354 10.02 -2.62 6.72
C GLN A 354 9.97 -3.93 7.50
N PRO A 355 10.63 -5.00 7.01
CA PRO A 355 10.71 -6.26 7.74
C PRO A 355 11.48 -6.10 9.06
N LEU A 356 11.09 -6.89 10.06
CA LEU A 356 11.70 -6.96 11.38
C LEU A 356 12.25 -8.37 11.64
N GLY A 357 13.28 -8.45 12.50
CA GLY A 357 13.89 -9.69 12.91
C GLY A 357 14.99 -10.22 11.99
N ASP A 358 15.58 -11.33 12.41
CA ASP A 358 16.61 -12.04 11.66
C ASP A 358 16.25 -13.55 11.59
N PRO A 359 15.97 -14.09 10.38
CA PRO A 359 16.03 -13.41 9.08
C PRO A 359 14.95 -12.32 8.92
N PRO A 360 15.11 -11.39 7.98
CA PRO A 360 14.15 -10.29 7.76
C PRO A 360 12.70 -10.79 7.58
N GLY A 361 11.80 -10.31 8.44
CA GLY A 361 10.39 -10.71 8.46
C GLY A 361 10.06 -11.81 9.47
N ALA A 362 11.05 -12.44 10.12
CA ALA A 362 10.83 -13.46 11.15
C ALA A 362 9.95 -12.94 12.31
N GLU A 363 10.06 -11.66 12.62
CA GLU A 363 9.23 -10.95 13.61
C GLU A 363 8.14 -10.09 12.95
N GLY A 364 7.78 -10.38 11.69
CA GLY A 364 6.84 -9.59 10.90
C GLY A 364 7.45 -8.33 10.31
N ALA A 365 6.69 -7.23 10.27
CA ALA A 365 7.13 -5.99 9.68
C ALA A 365 6.42 -4.77 10.31
N VAL A 366 6.92 -3.58 10.04
CA VAL A 366 6.17 -2.33 10.25
C VAL A 366 5.82 -1.73 8.88
N ALA A 367 4.53 -1.56 8.63
CA ALA A 367 4.07 -0.70 7.54
C ALA A 367 4.14 0.74 8.02
N VAL A 368 4.90 1.59 7.32
CA VAL A 368 5.16 2.97 7.71
C VAL A 368 4.75 3.92 6.61
N THR A 369 4.01 4.95 6.93
CA THR A 369 3.71 6.05 6.00
C THR A 369 4.97 6.89 5.78
N VAL A 370 5.44 6.92 4.53
CA VAL A 370 6.72 7.57 4.15
C VAL A 370 6.52 8.86 3.38
N ALA A 371 5.35 9.08 2.80
CA ALA A 371 5.05 10.28 2.02
C ALA A 371 3.54 10.52 1.92
N ARG A 372 3.18 11.74 1.52
CA ARG A 372 1.84 12.12 1.06
C ARG A 372 1.86 12.50 -0.41
N TYR A 373 0.71 12.34 -1.06
CA TYR A 373 0.51 12.89 -2.38
C TYR A 373 -0.67 13.86 -2.42
N ALA A 374 -0.50 14.89 -3.25
CA ALA A 374 -1.52 15.88 -3.53
C ALA A 374 -2.03 15.74 -4.97
N THR A 375 -3.27 16.17 -5.21
CA THR A 375 -3.83 16.24 -6.56
C THR A 375 -3.07 17.27 -7.43
N PRO A 376 -3.26 17.29 -8.75
CA PRO A 376 -2.69 18.33 -9.62
C PRO A 376 -2.99 19.76 -9.15
N SER A 377 -4.18 19.99 -8.63
CA SER A 377 -4.60 21.29 -8.08
C SER A 377 -4.05 21.59 -6.69
N GLY A 378 -3.27 20.68 -6.08
CA GLY A 378 -2.68 20.82 -4.75
C GLY A 378 -3.59 20.38 -3.60
N GLY A 379 -4.72 19.75 -3.90
CA GLY A 379 -5.66 19.23 -2.90
C GLY A 379 -5.08 18.02 -2.16
N ASP A 380 -5.33 17.94 -0.85
CA ASP A 380 -4.99 16.77 -0.04
C ASP A 380 -6.08 15.69 -0.21
N LEU A 381 -5.68 14.51 -0.65
CA LEU A 381 -6.58 13.35 -0.79
C LEU A 381 -6.81 12.62 0.54
N ASN A 382 -5.91 12.77 1.52
CA ASN A 382 -5.95 11.98 2.74
C ASN A 382 -7.18 12.32 3.59
N GLY A 383 -8.03 11.34 3.85
CA GLY A 383 -9.30 11.48 4.55
C GLY A 383 -10.39 12.22 3.77
N LYS A 384 -10.09 12.71 2.54
CA LYS A 384 -11.03 13.51 1.74
C LYS A 384 -11.52 12.80 0.50
N GLY A 385 -10.65 12.04 -0.17
CA GLY A 385 -10.95 11.40 -1.44
C GLY A 385 -11.24 12.38 -2.59
N VAL A 386 -11.59 11.83 -3.74
CA VAL A 386 -12.01 12.57 -4.93
C VAL A 386 -13.54 12.64 -4.96
N ALA A 387 -14.08 13.85 -5.13
CA ALA A 387 -15.51 14.03 -5.38
C ALA A 387 -15.77 13.84 -6.88
N PRO A 388 -16.66 12.94 -7.30
CA PRO A 388 -17.02 12.80 -8.72
C PRO A 388 -17.77 14.03 -9.22
N ASP A 389 -17.66 14.31 -10.54
CA ASP A 389 -18.41 15.39 -11.18
C ASP A 389 -19.92 15.14 -11.17
N LYS A 390 -20.31 13.86 -11.18
CA LYS A 390 -21.70 13.43 -11.13
C LYS A 390 -21.83 12.19 -10.26
N VAL A 391 -22.81 12.22 -9.35
CA VAL A 391 -23.23 11.05 -8.57
C VAL A 391 -24.49 10.45 -9.19
N VAL A 392 -24.48 9.13 -9.40
CA VAL A 392 -25.62 8.36 -9.94
C VAL A 392 -26.03 7.29 -8.95
N ALA A 393 -27.33 7.07 -8.79
CA ALA A 393 -27.81 5.99 -7.93
C ALA A 393 -27.39 4.61 -8.50
N CYS A 394 -27.05 3.64 -7.62
CA CYS A 394 -26.81 2.27 -8.02
C CYS A 394 -28.05 1.71 -8.73
N GLY A 395 -27.92 1.30 -10.00
CA GLY A 395 -29.04 0.79 -10.82
C GLY A 395 -29.47 1.69 -11.97
N ALA A 396 -28.88 2.88 -12.16
CA ALA A 396 -29.20 3.82 -13.23
C ALA A 396 -28.11 3.91 -14.32
N ALA A 397 -27.31 2.86 -14.51
CA ALA A 397 -26.28 2.76 -15.57
C ALA A 397 -26.51 1.61 -16.50
#